data_16558b7e8348efb4f5eabda5806e69d7
#
_entry.id   16558b7e8348efb4f5eabda5806e69d7
#
_cell.length_a   1.000
_cell.length_b   1.000
_cell.length_c   1.000
_cell.angle_alpha   90.00
_cell.angle_beta   90.00
_cell.angle_gamma   90.00
#
_symmetry.space_group_name_H-M   'P 1'
#
loop_
_entity.id
_entity.type
_entity.pdbx_description
1 polymer ?
#
loop_
_entity_poly.entity_id
_entity_poly.type
_entity_poly.pdbx_seq_one_letter_code
_entity_poly.pdbx_strand_id
1 'polypeptide(L)'
;MIRRPPRSTPKPSSAASDVYKRQGINQKIVDLQVLYVEIESFIYYDSTKISSVNDLRSKITSALTTYSKSGDVNKFGGRFKYSKVLNVVDNIDKAITSNITRVRIRRNLNALVNQFAQYELCFGNQFNVKPEGLNIKSTGFKIQGTIETVYFTDVPNADKLTGTISIVRKNASGETIVVVKSAGVVDYVHGEINLSTINIISTDKPNNIVEVQAFPESNDVIGLQDLYLDFNIPSSQINMVKDTITSGEQISGVGYKVTSSYSNGELSRT
;
A
#
# COMPACT_ATOMS: atom_id res chain seq x y z
N MET A 1 -22.51 7.64 -62.67
CA MET A 1 -22.57 6.89 -61.39
C MET A 1 -21.32 7.20 -60.58
N ILE A 2 -21.42 8.04 -59.56
CA ILE A 2 -20.31 8.41 -58.68
C ILE A 2 -20.30 7.40 -57.54
N ARG A 3 -19.28 6.54 -57.47
CA ARG A 3 -19.09 5.62 -56.33
C ARG A 3 -18.70 6.43 -55.10
N ARG A 4 -19.50 6.31 -54.02
CA ARG A 4 -19.17 6.86 -52.69
C ARG A 4 -17.91 6.15 -52.17
N PRO A 5 -16.94 6.87 -51.56
CA PRO A 5 -15.79 6.25 -50.90
C PRO A 5 -16.25 5.35 -49.76
N PRO A 6 -15.52 4.25 -49.44
CA PRO A 6 -15.87 3.38 -48.35
C PRO A 6 -15.79 4.16 -47.01
N ARG A 7 -16.82 4.04 -46.19
CA ARG A 7 -16.81 4.56 -44.81
C ARG A 7 -15.64 3.94 -44.05
N SER A 8 -14.78 4.79 -43.51
CA SER A 8 -13.74 4.34 -42.60
C SER A 8 -14.39 3.54 -41.47
N THR A 9 -13.94 2.29 -41.25
CA THR A 9 -14.35 1.48 -40.10
C THR A 9 -13.94 2.22 -38.84
N PRO A 10 -14.84 2.47 -37.87
CA PRO A 10 -14.52 3.09 -36.59
C PRO A 10 -13.47 2.24 -35.86
N LYS A 11 -12.53 2.88 -35.17
CA LYS A 11 -11.59 2.16 -34.30
C LYS A 11 -12.38 1.28 -33.31
N PRO A 12 -11.89 0.08 -32.95
CA PRO A 12 -12.65 -0.90 -32.15
C PRO A 12 -13.25 -0.33 -30.85
N SER A 13 -12.56 0.61 -30.22
CA SER A 13 -13.04 1.29 -28.98
C SER A 13 -14.25 2.22 -29.22
N SER A 14 -14.27 2.93 -30.36
CA SER A 14 -15.40 3.80 -30.70
C SER A 14 -16.62 3.00 -31.18
N ALA A 15 -16.41 1.87 -31.86
CA ALA A 15 -17.49 1.00 -32.27
C ALA A 15 -18.21 0.35 -31.06
N ALA A 16 -17.47 -0.10 -30.05
CA ALA A 16 -18.06 -0.63 -28.82
C ALA A 16 -18.87 0.43 -28.07
N SER A 17 -18.34 1.65 -27.93
CA SER A 17 -19.03 2.77 -27.29
C SER A 17 -20.35 3.15 -27.99
N ASP A 18 -20.38 3.10 -29.31
CA ASP A 18 -21.57 3.45 -30.10
C ASP A 18 -22.67 2.37 -30.03
N VAL A 19 -22.31 1.10 -29.90
CA VAL A 19 -23.27 0.00 -29.71
C VAL A 19 -23.98 0.13 -28.39
N TYR A 20 -23.24 0.45 -27.30
CA TYR A 20 -23.82 0.59 -25.97
C TYR A 20 -24.65 1.87 -25.79
N LYS A 21 -24.29 2.97 -26.43
CA LYS A 21 -25.13 4.19 -26.46
C LYS A 21 -26.52 3.94 -27.04
N ARG A 22 -26.64 3.04 -28.01
CA ARG A 22 -27.95 2.65 -28.61
C ARG A 22 -28.82 1.82 -27.64
N GLN A 23 -28.22 1.24 -26.60
CA GLN A 23 -28.92 0.43 -25.58
C GLN A 23 -29.31 1.22 -24.35
N GLY A 24 -29.15 2.56 -24.32
CA GLY A 24 -29.46 3.42 -23.17
C GLY A 24 -28.46 3.31 -22.03
N ILE A 25 -27.31 2.63 -22.21
CA ILE A 25 -26.25 2.53 -21.23
C ILE A 25 -25.24 3.65 -21.43
N ASN A 26 -25.14 4.56 -20.46
CA ASN A 26 -24.13 5.61 -20.47
C ASN A 26 -22.81 5.04 -19.97
N GLN A 27 -21.92 4.65 -20.90
CA GLN A 27 -20.58 4.18 -20.54
C GLN A 27 -19.65 5.35 -20.28
N LYS A 28 -19.09 5.41 -19.11
CA LYS A 28 -17.99 6.30 -18.75
C LYS A 28 -16.72 5.46 -18.58
N ILE A 29 -15.75 5.67 -19.45
CA ILE A 29 -14.41 5.10 -19.27
C ILE A 29 -13.71 6.00 -18.25
N VAL A 30 -13.37 5.44 -17.09
CA VAL A 30 -12.58 6.09 -16.05
C VAL A 30 -11.28 5.33 -15.86
N ASP A 31 -10.23 6.03 -15.45
CA ASP A 31 -8.96 5.38 -15.10
C ASP A 31 -9.16 4.42 -13.94
N LEU A 32 -8.54 3.25 -14.04
CA LEU A 32 -8.58 2.24 -13.00
C LEU A 32 -7.93 2.78 -11.73
N GLN A 33 -8.73 2.92 -10.69
CA GLN A 33 -8.28 3.30 -9.36
C GLN A 33 -7.96 2.04 -8.55
N VAL A 34 -6.69 1.86 -8.16
CA VAL A 34 -6.24 0.65 -7.44
C VAL A 34 -5.87 0.99 -6.00
N LEU A 35 -6.40 0.22 -5.06
CA LEU A 35 -5.95 0.16 -3.68
C LEU A 35 -5.04 -1.06 -3.52
N TYR A 36 -3.75 -0.83 -3.37
CA TYR A 36 -2.79 -1.90 -3.13
C TYR A 36 -2.76 -2.26 -1.65
N VAL A 37 -2.86 -3.54 -1.36
CA VAL A 37 -2.61 -4.10 -0.03
C VAL A 37 -1.28 -4.81 -0.07
N GLU A 38 -0.40 -4.49 0.85
CA GLU A 38 0.93 -5.06 0.99
C GLU A 38 1.11 -5.59 2.40
N ILE A 39 1.86 -6.67 2.55
CA ILE A 39 2.18 -7.22 3.86
C ILE A 39 3.68 -7.22 4.10
N GLU A 40 4.03 -7.06 5.36
CA GLU A 40 5.36 -7.35 5.89
C GLU A 40 5.20 -8.46 6.91
N SER A 41 5.66 -9.66 6.54
CA SER A 41 5.53 -10.87 7.35
C SER A 41 6.89 -11.32 7.87
N PHE A 42 6.96 -11.61 9.15
CA PHE A 42 8.07 -12.30 9.81
C PHE A 42 7.59 -13.71 10.14
N ILE A 43 8.11 -14.69 9.41
CA ILE A 43 7.68 -16.09 9.50
C ILE A 43 8.77 -16.88 10.20
N TYR A 44 8.42 -17.38 11.40
CA TYR A 44 9.31 -18.18 12.22
C TYR A 44 9.20 -19.64 11.80
N TYR A 45 10.33 -20.29 11.67
CA TYR A 45 10.40 -21.70 11.23
C TYR A 45 11.38 -22.53 12.04
N ASP A 46 11.04 -23.80 12.19
CA ASP A 46 11.88 -24.84 12.76
C ASP A 46 12.88 -25.35 11.71
N SER A 47 14.16 -25.05 11.91
CA SER A 47 15.21 -25.41 10.96
C SER A 47 15.47 -26.93 10.88
N THR A 48 15.00 -27.72 11.84
CA THR A 48 15.17 -29.18 11.83
C THR A 48 14.21 -29.88 10.88
N LYS A 49 13.12 -29.21 10.50
CA LYS A 49 12.04 -29.77 9.66
C LYS A 49 12.12 -29.36 8.19
N ILE A 50 13.04 -28.49 7.82
CA ILE A 50 13.19 -28.01 6.45
C ILE A 50 14.55 -28.31 5.89
N SER A 51 14.60 -28.59 4.58
CA SER A 51 15.85 -28.74 3.83
C SER A 51 16.36 -27.41 3.25
N SER A 52 15.45 -26.48 2.93
CA SER A 52 15.80 -25.20 2.31
C SER A 52 14.81 -24.10 2.73
N VAL A 53 15.36 -23.00 3.24
CA VAL A 53 14.60 -21.80 3.59
C VAL A 53 14.00 -21.13 2.34
N ASN A 54 14.73 -21.16 1.22
CA ASN A 54 14.28 -20.56 -0.02
C ASN A 54 13.08 -21.32 -0.61
N ASP A 55 13.06 -22.64 -0.48
CA ASP A 55 11.92 -23.46 -0.93
C ASP A 55 10.68 -23.17 -0.09
N LEU A 56 10.84 -23.06 1.23
CA LEU A 56 9.74 -22.67 2.11
C LEU A 56 9.19 -21.27 1.77
N ARG A 57 10.08 -20.29 1.57
CA ARG A 57 9.70 -18.94 1.13
C ARG A 57 8.95 -18.98 -0.21
N SER A 58 9.42 -19.76 -1.17
CA SER A 58 8.79 -19.90 -2.49
C SER A 58 7.40 -20.52 -2.39
N LYS A 59 7.20 -21.55 -1.55
CA LYS A 59 5.89 -22.15 -1.27
C LYS A 59 4.92 -21.10 -0.69
N ILE A 60 5.39 -20.29 0.28
CA ILE A 60 4.60 -19.24 0.91
C ILE A 60 4.19 -18.19 -0.13
N THR A 61 5.15 -17.70 -0.92
CA THR A 61 4.88 -16.72 -1.98
C THR A 61 3.87 -17.24 -3.00
N SER A 62 4.00 -18.50 -3.40
CA SER A 62 3.08 -19.14 -4.36
C SER A 62 1.68 -19.29 -3.77
N ALA A 63 1.55 -19.68 -2.50
CA ALA A 63 0.26 -19.82 -1.83
C ALA A 63 -0.44 -18.46 -1.66
N LEU A 64 0.30 -17.42 -1.25
CA LEU A 64 -0.22 -16.06 -1.17
C LEU A 64 -0.63 -15.53 -2.55
N THR A 65 0.14 -15.83 -3.60
CA THR A 65 -0.21 -15.47 -4.98
C THR A 65 -1.48 -16.18 -5.44
N THR A 66 -1.68 -17.43 -5.07
CA THR A 66 -2.92 -18.17 -5.34
C THR A 66 -4.10 -17.57 -4.59
N TYR A 67 -3.89 -17.21 -3.32
CA TYR A 67 -4.92 -16.54 -2.51
C TYR A 67 -5.28 -15.17 -3.09
N SER A 68 -4.31 -14.36 -3.53
CA SER A 68 -4.58 -13.04 -4.12
C SER A 68 -5.47 -13.13 -5.37
N LYS A 69 -5.32 -14.19 -6.15
CA LYS A 69 -6.13 -14.47 -7.35
C LYS A 69 -7.49 -15.08 -7.03
N SER A 70 -7.79 -15.38 -5.76
CA SER A 70 -9.12 -15.84 -5.37
C SER A 70 -10.16 -14.75 -5.65
N GLY A 71 -11.38 -15.15 -6.04
CA GLY A 71 -12.43 -14.22 -6.41
C GLY A 71 -12.90 -13.27 -5.30
N ASP A 72 -12.35 -13.36 -4.10
CA ASP A 72 -12.71 -12.52 -2.95
C ASP A 72 -11.81 -11.30 -2.78
N VAL A 73 -10.55 -11.36 -3.22
CA VAL A 73 -9.54 -10.35 -2.92
C VAL A 73 -9.34 -9.40 -4.11
N ASN A 74 -8.68 -9.83 -5.17
CA ASN A 74 -8.31 -8.96 -6.28
C ASN A 74 -9.52 -8.68 -7.20
N LYS A 75 -10.33 -7.70 -6.80
CA LYS A 75 -11.52 -7.24 -7.54
C LYS A 75 -11.98 -5.87 -7.04
N PHE A 76 -12.96 -5.29 -7.76
CA PHE A 76 -13.74 -4.15 -7.26
C PHE A 76 -14.57 -4.59 -6.04
N GLY A 77 -14.59 -3.78 -4.99
CA GLY A 77 -15.24 -4.14 -3.74
C GLY A 77 -14.64 -5.39 -3.07
N GLY A 78 -13.37 -5.69 -3.37
CA GLY A 78 -12.65 -6.83 -2.80
C GLY A 78 -12.49 -6.71 -1.30
N ARG A 79 -12.26 -7.85 -0.64
CA ARG A 79 -12.07 -7.90 0.82
C ARG A 79 -10.82 -8.69 1.15
N PHE A 80 -9.82 -7.99 1.66
CA PHE A 80 -8.64 -8.62 2.24
C PHE A 80 -8.94 -8.93 3.70
N LYS A 81 -8.89 -10.22 4.06
CA LYS A 81 -9.11 -10.68 5.43
C LYS A 81 -7.80 -11.17 6.03
N TYR A 82 -7.34 -10.48 7.05
CA TYR A 82 -6.08 -10.75 7.73
C TYR A 82 -5.98 -12.18 8.27
N SER A 83 -7.02 -12.64 8.96
CA SER A 83 -7.06 -14.00 9.51
C SER A 83 -6.95 -15.11 8.46
N LYS A 84 -7.49 -14.88 7.26
CA LYS A 84 -7.34 -15.84 6.14
C LYS A 84 -5.92 -15.88 5.62
N VAL A 85 -5.25 -14.73 5.53
CA VAL A 85 -3.84 -14.65 5.10
C VAL A 85 -2.93 -15.38 6.09
N LEU A 86 -3.12 -15.14 7.40
CA LEU A 86 -2.38 -15.87 8.44
C LEU A 86 -2.60 -17.39 8.30
N ASN A 87 -3.86 -17.81 8.16
CA ASN A 87 -4.19 -19.20 8.00
C ASN A 87 -3.57 -19.84 6.74
N VAL A 88 -3.53 -19.10 5.62
CA VAL A 88 -2.84 -19.57 4.40
C VAL A 88 -1.38 -19.81 4.69
N VAL A 89 -0.69 -18.89 5.38
CA VAL A 89 0.74 -19.04 5.71
C VAL A 89 0.97 -20.20 6.67
N ASP A 90 0.22 -20.27 7.76
CA ASP A 90 0.41 -21.27 8.83
C ASP A 90 0.18 -22.71 8.36
N ASN A 91 -0.70 -22.90 7.37
CA ASN A 91 -1.03 -24.25 6.87
C ASN A 91 -0.14 -24.73 5.71
N ILE A 92 0.85 -23.95 5.27
CA ILE A 92 1.71 -24.34 4.14
C ILE A 92 2.67 -25.47 4.51
N ASP A 93 3.28 -25.39 5.70
CA ASP A 93 4.27 -26.35 6.13
C ASP A 93 4.27 -26.45 7.66
N LYS A 94 4.39 -27.68 8.17
CA LYS A 94 4.48 -27.96 9.62
C LYS A 94 5.75 -27.40 10.27
N ALA A 95 6.70 -26.94 9.48
CA ALA A 95 7.90 -26.29 9.97
C ALA A 95 7.65 -24.85 10.40
N ILE A 96 6.55 -24.23 9.98
CA ILE A 96 6.18 -22.88 10.39
C ILE A 96 5.65 -22.95 11.83
N THR A 97 6.32 -22.21 12.73
CA THR A 97 5.99 -22.20 14.17
C THR A 97 5.15 -20.99 14.54
N SER A 98 5.36 -19.85 13.86
CA SER A 98 4.61 -18.61 14.09
C SER A 98 4.74 -17.67 12.89
N ASN A 99 3.78 -16.76 12.75
CA ASN A 99 3.93 -15.66 11.80
C ASN A 99 3.43 -14.35 12.42
N ILE A 100 4.19 -13.27 12.22
CA ILE A 100 3.84 -11.92 12.62
C ILE A 100 3.75 -11.09 11.35
N THR A 101 2.55 -10.66 11.02
CA THR A 101 2.28 -9.96 9.76
C THR A 101 1.72 -8.58 10.03
N ARG A 102 2.24 -7.57 9.33
CA ARG A 102 1.73 -6.20 9.32
C ARG A 102 1.12 -5.91 7.97
N VAL A 103 -0.01 -5.23 7.96
CA VAL A 103 -0.71 -4.84 6.73
C VAL A 103 -0.44 -3.37 6.44
N ARG A 104 -0.16 -3.04 5.19
CA ARG A 104 -0.01 -1.68 4.67
C ARG A 104 -0.94 -1.51 3.49
N ILE A 105 -1.47 -0.31 3.34
CA ILE A 105 -2.27 0.08 2.18
C ILE A 105 -1.55 1.18 1.42
N ARG A 106 -1.63 1.13 0.09
CA ARG A 106 -0.93 2.06 -0.79
C ARG A 106 -1.83 2.52 -1.94
N ARG A 107 -1.71 3.79 -2.26
CA ARG A 107 -2.29 4.40 -3.46
C ARG A 107 -1.20 5.02 -4.31
N ASN A 108 -1.39 4.99 -5.61
CA ASN A 108 -0.54 5.68 -6.56
C ASN A 108 -1.17 7.03 -6.90
N LEU A 109 -0.42 8.10 -6.68
CA LEU A 109 -0.73 9.42 -7.16
C LEU A 109 -0.05 9.58 -8.52
N ASN A 110 -0.84 9.80 -9.58
CA ASN A 110 -0.35 10.08 -10.92
C ASN A 110 -0.07 11.59 -11.00
N ALA A 111 1.21 11.96 -10.92
CA ALA A 111 1.61 13.35 -10.89
C ALA A 111 1.53 13.99 -12.29
N LEU A 112 0.87 15.14 -12.38
CA LEU A 112 0.91 16.02 -13.53
C LEU A 112 2.19 16.85 -13.47
N VAL A 113 3.25 16.33 -14.08
CA VAL A 113 4.60 16.92 -13.99
C VAL A 113 4.64 18.30 -14.65
N ASN A 114 5.33 19.25 -13.98
CA ASN A 114 5.46 20.65 -14.39
C ASN A 114 4.14 21.41 -14.49
N GLN A 115 3.11 20.97 -13.77
CA GLN A 115 1.80 21.63 -13.71
C GLN A 115 1.38 21.81 -12.25
N PHE A 116 0.69 22.92 -11.97
CA PHE A 116 0.02 23.10 -10.70
C PHE A 116 -1.27 22.30 -10.68
N ALA A 117 -1.37 21.33 -9.79
CA ALA A 117 -2.53 20.45 -9.67
C ALA A 117 -2.89 20.18 -8.20
N GLN A 118 -4.15 19.89 -7.96
CA GLN A 118 -4.68 19.36 -6.71
C GLN A 118 -4.89 17.87 -6.87
N TYR A 119 -4.68 17.12 -5.80
CA TYR A 119 -4.83 15.67 -5.83
C TYR A 119 -5.67 15.19 -4.67
N GLU A 120 -6.49 14.20 -4.94
CA GLU A 120 -7.29 13.49 -3.97
C GLU A 120 -6.93 12.01 -3.99
N LEU A 121 -6.67 11.44 -2.84
CA LEU A 121 -6.36 10.02 -2.66
C LEU A 121 -7.33 9.43 -1.63
N CYS A 122 -8.31 8.68 -2.11
CA CYS A 122 -9.24 7.95 -1.26
C CYS A 122 -8.77 6.50 -1.09
N PHE A 123 -8.54 6.07 0.14
CA PHE A 123 -8.21 4.70 0.51
C PHE A 123 -9.45 3.93 0.98
N GLY A 124 -10.48 4.65 1.45
CA GLY A 124 -11.73 4.08 1.93
C GLY A 124 -11.60 3.15 3.14
N ASN A 125 -10.50 3.26 3.87
CA ASN A 125 -10.21 2.51 5.08
C ASN A 125 -9.63 3.46 6.13
N GLN A 126 -10.11 3.36 7.35
CA GLN A 126 -9.61 4.16 8.47
C GLN A 126 -8.12 3.91 8.67
N PHE A 127 -7.36 4.99 8.88
CA PHE A 127 -5.93 4.91 9.14
C PHE A 127 -5.64 4.74 10.63
N ASN A 128 -4.61 3.96 10.94
CA ASN A 128 -4.02 3.91 12.28
C ASN A 128 -3.23 5.19 12.54
N VAL A 129 -3.54 5.90 13.62
CA VAL A 129 -2.99 7.22 13.92
C VAL A 129 -2.07 7.19 15.13
N LYS A 130 -0.80 7.48 14.89
CA LYS A 130 0.18 7.76 15.94
C LYS A 130 0.19 9.26 16.24
N PRO A 131 0.16 9.67 17.51
CA PRO A 131 0.15 11.08 17.88
C PRO A 131 1.35 11.87 17.36
N GLU A 132 2.50 11.22 17.22
CA GLU A 132 3.76 11.81 16.78
C GLU A 132 3.76 12.12 15.26
N GLY A 133 2.74 11.67 14.53
CA GLY A 133 2.68 11.80 13.06
C GLY A 133 3.45 10.68 12.36
N LEU A 134 3.85 10.95 11.12
CA LEU A 134 4.52 9.97 10.24
C LEU A 134 3.66 8.74 9.92
N ASN A 135 2.33 8.86 10.03
CA ASN A 135 1.38 7.79 9.69
C ASN A 135 1.29 7.61 8.18
N ILE A 136 1.46 8.68 7.43
CA ILE A 136 1.49 8.70 5.97
C ILE A 136 2.93 8.86 5.51
N LYS A 137 3.31 8.03 4.53
CA LYS A 137 4.65 8.06 3.91
C LYS A 137 4.49 8.02 2.40
N SER A 138 5.43 8.65 1.70
CA SER A 138 5.46 8.57 0.24
C SER A 138 6.83 8.18 -0.28
N THR A 139 6.88 7.77 -1.54
CA THR A 139 8.13 7.77 -2.32
C THR A 139 8.58 9.19 -2.60
N GLY A 140 9.86 9.36 -2.93
CA GLY A 140 10.45 10.65 -3.18
C GLY A 140 9.93 11.30 -4.47
N PHE A 141 9.87 12.61 -4.45
CA PHE A 141 9.57 13.45 -5.60
C PHE A 141 10.24 14.82 -5.46
N LYS A 142 10.22 15.62 -6.52
CA LYS A 142 10.73 17.01 -6.50
C LYS A 142 9.60 17.98 -6.81
N ILE A 143 9.60 19.10 -6.11
CA ILE A 143 8.66 20.20 -6.33
C ILE A 143 9.36 21.44 -6.82
N GLN A 144 8.61 22.33 -7.45
CA GLN A 144 9.14 23.62 -7.90
C GLN A 144 9.75 24.40 -6.73
N GLY A 145 10.95 24.94 -6.93
CA GLY A 145 11.67 25.71 -5.91
C GLY A 145 12.56 24.89 -4.97
N THR A 146 12.61 23.55 -5.11
CA THR A 146 13.53 22.69 -4.36
C THR A 146 14.36 21.82 -5.31
N ILE A 147 15.65 21.66 -4.99
CA ILE A 147 16.56 20.79 -5.75
C ILE A 147 16.53 19.36 -5.16
N GLU A 148 16.25 19.26 -3.86
CA GLU A 148 16.32 18.03 -3.09
C GLU A 148 15.04 17.21 -3.23
N THR A 149 15.17 15.89 -3.04
CA THR A 149 14.04 14.98 -2.97
C THR A 149 13.23 15.23 -1.70
N VAL A 150 11.91 15.32 -1.86
CA VAL A 150 10.96 15.57 -0.78
C VAL A 150 9.95 14.42 -0.67
N TYR A 151 9.27 14.36 0.46
CA TYR A 151 8.32 13.28 0.81
C TYR A 151 7.07 13.89 1.44
N PHE A 152 5.93 13.25 1.26
CA PHE A 152 4.74 13.54 2.05
C PHE A 152 4.82 12.89 3.42
N THR A 153 4.37 13.60 4.43
CA THR A 153 4.11 13.10 5.77
C THR A 153 2.94 13.84 6.39
N ASP A 154 2.45 13.37 7.52
CA ASP A 154 1.33 13.97 8.22
C ASP A 154 1.70 14.44 9.62
N VAL A 155 0.93 15.41 10.09
CA VAL A 155 0.91 15.85 11.48
C VAL A 155 -0.54 15.81 11.96
N PRO A 156 -0.88 14.90 12.89
CA PRO A 156 -2.24 14.78 13.42
C PRO A 156 -2.67 16.03 14.18
N ASN A 157 -3.94 16.37 14.06
CA ASN A 157 -4.58 17.37 14.92
C ASN A 157 -4.84 16.77 16.31
N ALA A 158 -5.18 17.63 17.27
CA ALA A 158 -5.44 17.19 18.65
C ALA A 158 -6.61 16.21 18.78
N ASP A 159 -7.56 16.24 17.84
CA ASP A 159 -8.71 15.33 17.77
C ASP A 159 -8.34 13.93 17.25
N LYS A 160 -7.18 13.79 16.59
CA LYS A 160 -6.70 12.56 15.91
C LYS A 160 -7.68 12.01 14.86
N LEU A 161 -8.70 12.77 14.50
CA LEU A 161 -9.63 12.41 13.42
C LEU A 161 -9.14 12.95 12.09
N THR A 162 -8.47 14.11 12.13
CA THR A 162 -7.92 14.81 10.99
C THR A 162 -6.47 15.20 11.21
N GLY A 163 -5.78 15.58 10.15
CA GLY A 163 -4.40 16.04 10.23
C GLY A 163 -4.01 16.91 9.04
N THR A 164 -2.81 17.47 9.11
CA THR A 164 -2.23 18.27 8.03
C THR A 164 -1.16 17.47 7.31
N ILE A 165 -1.20 17.45 5.98
CA ILE A 165 -0.11 16.90 5.16
C ILE A 165 0.96 17.96 5.02
N SER A 166 2.18 17.56 5.33
CA SER A 166 3.40 18.36 5.18
C SER A 166 4.33 17.75 4.13
N ILE A 167 5.12 18.59 3.48
CA ILE A 167 6.22 18.15 2.62
C ILE A 167 7.51 18.31 3.39
N VAL A 168 8.27 17.24 3.46
CA VAL A 168 9.51 17.16 4.23
C VAL A 168 10.66 16.65 3.36
N ARG A 169 11.88 16.99 3.76
CA ARG A 169 13.11 16.38 3.23
C ARG A 169 13.93 15.78 4.36
N LYS A 170 14.85 14.91 4.04
CA LYS A 170 15.85 14.40 4.98
C LYS A 170 17.16 15.14 4.76
N ASN A 171 17.79 15.59 5.86
CA ASN A 171 19.15 16.14 5.79
C ASN A 171 20.19 14.99 5.74
N ALA A 172 21.46 15.36 5.64
CA ALA A 172 22.57 14.39 5.63
C ALA A 172 22.66 13.54 6.91
N SER A 173 22.14 14.04 8.03
CA SER A 173 22.06 13.32 9.31
C SER A 173 20.82 12.43 9.43
N GLY A 174 19.94 12.40 8.40
CA GLY A 174 18.70 11.62 8.40
C GLY A 174 17.52 12.29 9.13
N GLU A 175 17.69 13.51 9.65
CA GLU A 175 16.64 14.27 10.32
C GLU A 175 15.62 14.80 9.32
N THR A 176 14.39 14.88 9.74
CA THR A 176 13.26 15.37 8.93
C THR A 176 13.17 16.89 9.04
N ILE A 177 13.30 17.59 7.91
CA ILE A 177 13.15 19.05 7.80
C ILE A 177 11.86 19.34 7.04
N VAL A 178 11.01 20.17 7.60
CA VAL A 178 9.76 20.60 6.97
C VAL A 178 10.05 21.65 5.91
N VAL A 179 9.66 21.35 4.66
CA VAL A 179 9.76 22.26 3.50
C VAL A 179 8.47 23.04 3.31
N VAL A 180 7.33 22.35 3.36
CA VAL A 180 5.99 22.96 3.29
C VAL A 180 5.17 22.43 4.46
N LYS A 181 4.72 23.33 5.35
CA LYS A 181 3.98 22.93 6.57
C LYS A 181 2.56 22.47 6.28
N SER A 182 1.91 23.00 5.24
CA SER A 182 0.52 22.67 4.89
C SER A 182 0.42 22.48 3.39
N ALA A 183 0.62 21.25 2.97
CA ALA A 183 0.48 20.84 1.57
C ALA A 183 -0.85 20.12 1.31
N GLY A 184 -1.67 19.95 2.35
CA GLY A 184 -2.98 19.30 2.25
C GLY A 184 -3.52 18.93 3.62
N VAL A 185 -4.63 18.21 3.58
CA VAL A 185 -5.33 17.70 4.78
C VAL A 185 -5.53 16.19 4.64
N VAL A 186 -5.60 15.52 5.77
CA VAL A 186 -5.95 14.10 5.85
C VAL A 186 -7.14 13.93 6.79
N ASP A 187 -8.10 13.12 6.36
CA ASP A 187 -9.15 12.54 7.18
C ASP A 187 -8.79 11.09 7.47
N TYR A 188 -8.41 10.81 8.72
CA TYR A 188 -7.99 9.48 9.11
C TYR A 188 -9.15 8.51 9.22
N VAL A 189 -10.36 9.00 9.54
CA VAL A 189 -11.55 8.15 9.72
C VAL A 189 -12.03 7.60 8.38
N HIS A 190 -12.09 8.45 7.35
CA HIS A 190 -12.50 8.04 6.01
C HIS A 190 -11.34 7.50 5.17
N GLY A 191 -10.10 7.71 5.61
CA GLY A 191 -8.91 7.33 4.86
C GLY A 191 -8.77 8.14 3.57
N GLU A 192 -8.89 9.46 3.68
CA GLU A 192 -8.84 10.39 2.56
C GLU A 192 -7.72 11.41 2.74
N ILE A 193 -7.00 11.68 1.66
CA ILE A 193 -5.93 12.68 1.61
C ILE A 193 -6.25 13.65 0.49
N ASN A 194 -6.42 14.92 0.84
CA ASN A 194 -6.65 16.01 -0.09
C ASN A 194 -5.43 16.92 -0.12
N LEU A 195 -4.68 16.89 -1.22
CA LEU A 195 -3.51 17.72 -1.42
C LEU A 195 -3.91 19.06 -2.04
N SER A 196 -3.35 20.13 -1.48
CA SER A 196 -3.47 21.49 -2.03
C SER A 196 -2.74 21.58 -3.37
N THR A 197 -2.86 22.70 -4.06
CA THR A 197 -2.18 22.94 -5.33
C THR A 197 -0.66 22.84 -5.20
N ILE A 198 -0.07 21.84 -5.85
CA ILE A 198 1.36 21.53 -5.84
C ILE A 198 1.85 21.38 -7.27
N ASN A 199 3.07 21.87 -7.56
CA ASN A 199 3.75 21.62 -8.82
C ASN A 199 4.88 20.60 -8.60
N ILE A 200 4.62 19.36 -9.02
CA ILE A 200 5.60 18.27 -8.99
C ILE A 200 6.42 18.31 -10.28
N ILE A 201 7.75 18.35 -10.16
CA ILE A 201 8.67 18.44 -11.31
C ILE A 201 9.11 17.06 -11.77
N SER A 202 9.36 16.15 -10.84
CA SER A 202 9.78 14.78 -11.12
C SER A 202 9.44 13.85 -9.96
N THR A 203 9.40 12.57 -10.23
CA THR A 203 9.16 11.52 -9.25
C THR A 203 10.30 10.49 -9.28
N ASP A 204 10.59 9.87 -8.16
CA ASP A 204 11.60 8.79 -8.08
C ASP A 204 11.12 7.48 -8.73
N LYS A 205 9.80 7.32 -8.84
CA LYS A 205 9.19 6.17 -9.53
C LYS A 205 8.94 6.48 -11.00
N PRO A 206 8.98 5.48 -11.89
CA PRO A 206 8.64 5.65 -13.30
C PRO A 206 7.18 6.06 -13.48
N ASN A 207 6.86 6.56 -14.68
CA ASN A 207 5.50 6.95 -15.08
C ASN A 207 4.88 8.08 -14.23
N ASN A 208 5.70 8.95 -13.66
CA ASN A 208 5.27 10.07 -12.84
C ASN A 208 4.42 9.66 -11.62
N ILE A 209 4.73 8.52 -11.04
CA ILE A 209 3.99 7.98 -9.89
C ILE A 209 4.67 8.42 -8.59
N VAL A 210 3.88 8.92 -7.65
CA VAL A 210 4.23 9.02 -6.22
C VAL A 210 3.39 7.99 -5.48
N GLU A 211 4.04 6.99 -4.91
CA GLU A 211 3.36 6.00 -4.07
C GLU A 211 3.12 6.60 -2.69
N VAL A 212 1.87 6.58 -2.23
CA VAL A 212 1.49 7.05 -0.89
C VAL A 212 0.98 5.86 -0.08
N GLN A 213 1.56 5.66 1.08
CA GLN A 213 1.35 4.50 1.94
C GLN A 213 0.86 4.92 3.32
N ALA A 214 -0.06 4.14 3.87
CA ALA A 214 -0.56 4.26 5.23
C ALA A 214 -0.74 2.89 5.87
N PHE A 215 -0.89 2.87 7.20
CA PHE A 215 -1.31 1.67 7.94
C PHE A 215 -2.80 1.76 8.20
N PRO A 216 -3.60 0.74 7.86
CA PRO A 216 -5.00 0.73 8.22
C PRO A 216 -5.17 0.50 9.74
N GLU A 217 -6.23 1.03 10.32
CA GLU A 217 -6.57 0.80 11.73
C GLU A 217 -6.95 -0.67 11.96
N SER A 218 -7.76 -1.21 11.06
CA SER A 218 -8.03 -2.66 11.00
C SER A 218 -7.04 -3.34 10.09
N ASN A 219 -6.53 -4.50 10.48
CA ASN A 219 -5.74 -5.35 9.57
C ASN A 219 -6.58 -5.93 8.42
N ASP A 220 -7.90 -5.93 8.52
CA ASP A 220 -8.80 -6.23 7.41
C ASP A 220 -8.95 -4.99 6.52
N VAL A 221 -8.86 -5.16 5.20
CA VAL A 221 -8.97 -4.06 4.23
C VAL A 221 -10.13 -4.34 3.28
N ILE A 222 -10.96 -3.32 3.07
CA ILE A 222 -12.12 -3.38 2.20
C ILE A 222 -11.88 -2.46 1.01
N GLY A 223 -11.98 -2.98 -0.21
CA GLY A 223 -12.06 -2.16 -1.41
C GLY A 223 -13.44 -1.53 -1.53
N LEU A 224 -13.49 -0.24 -1.88
CA LEU A 224 -14.75 0.40 -2.28
C LEU A 224 -15.21 -0.15 -3.64
N GLN A 225 -16.47 0.09 -4.01
CA GLN A 225 -17.01 -0.45 -5.27
C GLN A 225 -16.33 0.13 -6.52
N ASP A 226 -15.80 1.32 -6.43
CA ASP A 226 -15.05 2.04 -7.49
C ASP A 226 -13.53 1.83 -7.40
N LEU A 227 -13.04 1.22 -6.32
CA LEU A 227 -11.63 0.88 -6.12
C LEU A 227 -11.38 -0.60 -6.37
N TYR A 228 -10.45 -0.89 -7.29
CA TYR A 228 -9.94 -2.24 -7.46
C TYR A 228 -8.96 -2.55 -6.33
N LEU A 229 -9.27 -3.53 -5.49
CA LEU A 229 -8.34 -4.00 -4.47
C LEU A 229 -7.34 -4.96 -5.10
N ASP A 230 -6.06 -4.71 -4.88
CA ASP A 230 -4.96 -5.57 -5.34
C ASP A 230 -4.06 -5.97 -4.17
N PHE A 231 -4.10 -7.25 -3.81
CA PHE A 231 -3.13 -7.81 -2.86
C PHE A 231 -1.81 -8.02 -3.59
N ASN A 232 -0.90 -7.05 -3.44
CA ASN A 232 0.34 -6.94 -4.18
C ASN A 232 1.46 -7.75 -3.53
N ILE A 233 1.61 -9.01 -3.94
CA ILE A 233 2.65 -9.89 -3.44
C ILE A 233 4.07 -9.44 -3.84
N PRO A 234 4.32 -8.96 -5.07
CA PRO A 234 5.65 -8.49 -5.46
C PRO A 234 6.21 -7.35 -4.60
N SER A 235 5.34 -6.48 -4.07
CA SER A 235 5.72 -5.37 -3.18
C SER A 235 5.66 -5.76 -1.69
N SER A 236 5.17 -6.95 -1.38
CA SER A 236 5.12 -7.50 -0.02
C SER A 236 6.47 -8.07 0.40
N GLN A 237 6.77 -8.01 1.70
CA GLN A 237 8.01 -8.50 2.27
C GLN A 237 7.76 -9.77 3.08
N ILE A 238 8.44 -10.85 2.74
CA ILE A 238 8.37 -12.13 3.43
C ILE A 238 9.74 -12.42 4.03
N ASN A 239 9.86 -12.19 5.34
CA ASN A 239 11.09 -12.36 6.11
C ASN A 239 11.06 -13.71 6.82
N MET A 240 12.02 -14.58 6.50
CA MET A 240 12.15 -15.86 7.14
C MET A 240 13.05 -15.74 8.37
N VAL A 241 12.56 -16.10 9.54
CA VAL A 241 13.25 -16.01 10.82
C VAL A 241 13.37 -17.41 11.43
N LYS A 242 14.58 -17.82 11.74
CA LYS A 242 14.80 -19.11 12.41
C LYS A 242 14.28 -19.08 13.84
N ASP A 243 13.43 -20.03 14.19
CA ASP A 243 12.98 -20.22 15.57
C ASP A 243 14.05 -21.03 16.32
N THR A 244 14.85 -20.34 17.10
CA THR A 244 15.99 -20.93 17.82
C THR A 244 15.57 -21.83 18.97
N ILE A 245 14.36 -21.64 19.53
CA ILE A 245 13.83 -22.46 20.61
C ILE A 245 13.36 -23.79 20.07
N THR A 246 12.46 -23.76 19.10
CA THR A 246 11.92 -24.97 18.47
C THR A 246 13.01 -25.77 17.75
N SER A 247 14.02 -25.10 17.19
CA SER A 247 15.19 -25.73 16.56
C SER A 247 16.17 -26.35 17.56
N GLY A 248 15.95 -26.21 18.86
CA GLY A 248 16.79 -26.83 19.90
C GLY A 248 18.12 -26.13 20.16
N GLU A 249 18.36 -24.96 19.60
CA GLU A 249 19.60 -24.19 19.80
C GLU A 249 19.61 -23.45 21.15
N GLN A 250 18.44 -23.22 21.73
CA GLN A 250 18.29 -22.60 23.04
C GLN A 250 17.53 -23.51 24.00
N ILE A 251 18.29 -24.11 24.91
CA ILE A 251 17.74 -25.05 25.90
C ILE A 251 17.07 -24.33 27.08
N SER A 252 17.36 -23.05 27.30
CA SER A 252 16.97 -22.35 28.55
C SER A 252 15.89 -21.27 28.40
N GLY A 253 15.29 -21.07 27.26
CA GLY A 253 14.24 -20.05 27.07
C GLY A 253 14.70 -18.58 27.29
N VAL A 254 15.94 -18.37 27.69
CA VAL A 254 16.52 -17.06 28.06
C VAL A 254 16.86 -16.20 26.83
N GLY A 255 16.76 -16.75 25.66
CA GLY A 255 17.14 -16.05 24.44
C GLY A 255 15.98 -15.50 23.63
N TYR A 256 14.76 -15.57 24.11
CA TYR A 256 13.67 -14.82 23.54
C TYR A 256 13.94 -13.34 23.81
N LYS A 257 14.63 -12.69 22.88
CA LYS A 257 14.57 -11.23 22.82
C LYS A 257 13.14 -10.88 22.40
N VAL A 258 12.27 -10.84 23.40
CA VAL A 258 11.09 -10.00 23.29
C VAL A 258 11.65 -8.59 23.15
N THR A 259 11.76 -8.10 21.94
CA THR A 259 11.84 -6.66 21.74
C THR A 259 10.52 -6.14 22.28
N SER A 260 10.56 -5.80 23.57
CA SER A 260 9.45 -5.15 24.22
C SER A 260 9.12 -3.93 23.36
N SER A 261 7.90 -3.85 22.86
CA SER A 261 7.39 -2.64 22.24
C SER A 261 7.17 -1.53 23.29
N TYR A 262 7.65 -1.75 24.53
CA TYR A 262 7.65 -0.78 25.60
C TYR A 262 9.02 -0.13 25.70
N SER A 263 9.07 1.18 25.52
CA SER A 263 10.22 2.02 25.85
C SER A 263 9.80 2.95 26.98
N ASN A 264 10.52 2.92 28.09
CA ASN A 264 10.23 3.74 29.29
C ASN A 264 8.81 3.57 29.86
N GLY A 265 8.24 2.36 29.76
CA GLY A 265 6.88 2.09 30.24
C GLY A 265 5.76 2.48 29.27
N GLU A 266 6.09 3.04 28.12
CA GLU A 266 5.14 3.37 27.06
C GLU A 266 5.24 2.39 25.90
N LEU A 267 4.08 2.01 25.32
CA LEU A 267 3.99 1.14 24.15
C LEU A 267 4.49 1.91 22.93
N SER A 268 5.70 1.62 22.44
CA SER A 268 6.18 2.18 21.17
C SER A 268 5.79 1.26 20.02
N ARG A 269 4.87 1.70 19.18
CA ARG A 269 4.60 1.08 17.87
C ARG A 269 5.59 1.67 16.87
N THR A 270 6.65 0.94 16.57
CA THR A 270 7.56 1.31 15.47
C THR A 270 7.03 0.86 14.13
#